data_bdcddb1bb61af1de4c241cb6229f17b8
#
_entry.id   bdcddb1bb61af1de4c241cb6229f17b8
#
_cell.length_a   1.000
_cell.length_b   1.000
_cell.length_c   1.000
_cell.angle_alpha   90.00
_cell.angle_beta   90.00
_cell.angle_gamma   90.00
#
_symmetry.space_group_name_H-M   'P 1'
#
loop_
_entity.id
_entity.type
_entity.pdbx_description
1 polymer ?
#
loop_
_entity_poly.entity_id
_entity_poly.type
_entity_poly.pdbx_seq_one_letter_code
_entity_poly.pdbx_strand_id
1 'polypeptide(L)'
;ADYVHSGHWAARSIKEAKRYTKVNIAASSEEEQFTFFPDQDKWNLSHNSNYVHITPNETIGGLCLKELKPSSIPVVEDYSSGILSEPIDISNFSMIYGGAQKNIGPAGMGFAIIKKDLLNKAQDITPTMLNYSTMLEGESMYNTPPTFAWYVAGKVFKWLKSIGGVEAMGEIN
;
A
#
# COMPACT_ATOMS: atom_id res chain seq x y z
N ALA A 1 2.57 -2.73 -15.93
CA ALA A 1 2.94 -2.70 -14.51
C ALA A 1 3.41 -4.08 -14.07
N ASP A 2 4.34 -4.12 -13.14
CA ASP A 2 4.83 -5.37 -12.57
C ASP A 2 4.17 -5.63 -11.22
N TYR A 3 3.98 -6.91 -10.90
CA TYR A 3 3.36 -7.35 -9.65
C TYR A 3 4.16 -8.49 -9.04
N VAL A 4 4.32 -8.47 -7.72
CA VAL A 4 4.84 -9.61 -6.94
C VAL A 4 3.65 -10.40 -6.40
N HIS A 5 3.53 -11.66 -6.81
CA HIS A 5 2.45 -12.54 -6.38
C HIS A 5 2.87 -13.31 -5.13
N SER A 6 2.62 -12.69 -3.99
CA SER A 6 3.02 -13.20 -2.67
C SER A 6 1.89 -13.84 -1.87
N GLY A 7 0.64 -13.83 -2.38
CA GLY A 7 -0.48 -14.41 -1.65
C GLY A 7 -1.85 -13.98 -2.15
N HIS A 8 -2.84 -14.12 -1.29
CA HIS A 8 -4.26 -13.89 -1.61
C HIS A 8 -4.56 -12.44 -2.01
N TRP A 9 -4.02 -11.47 -1.28
CA TRP A 9 -4.30 -10.05 -1.54
C TRP A 9 -3.56 -9.57 -2.78
N ALA A 10 -2.33 -10.02 -2.98
CA ALA A 10 -1.59 -9.77 -4.22
C ALA A 10 -2.36 -10.33 -5.43
N ALA A 11 -2.90 -11.56 -5.34
CA ALA A 11 -3.71 -12.16 -6.41
C ALA A 11 -4.94 -11.31 -6.76
N ARG A 12 -5.62 -10.75 -5.76
CA ARG A 12 -6.76 -9.85 -5.98
C ARG A 12 -6.35 -8.55 -6.67
N SER A 13 -5.26 -7.93 -6.24
CA SER A 13 -4.71 -6.73 -6.86
C SER A 13 -4.33 -6.99 -8.33
N ILE A 14 -3.67 -8.11 -8.61
CA ILE A 14 -3.32 -8.57 -9.96
C ILE A 14 -4.58 -8.73 -10.84
N LYS A 15 -5.61 -9.39 -10.30
CA LYS A 15 -6.86 -9.61 -11.02
C LYS A 15 -7.54 -8.29 -11.41
N GLU A 16 -7.59 -7.33 -10.52
CA GLU A 16 -8.17 -6.01 -10.82
C GLU A 16 -7.28 -5.22 -11.78
N ALA A 17 -5.97 -5.20 -11.60
CA ALA A 17 -5.05 -4.48 -12.46
C ALA A 17 -5.13 -4.93 -13.92
N LYS A 18 -5.33 -6.23 -14.18
CA LYS A 18 -5.49 -6.79 -15.54
C LYS A 18 -6.67 -6.20 -16.33
N ARG A 19 -7.61 -5.51 -15.65
CA ARG A 19 -8.73 -4.82 -16.31
C ARG A 19 -8.32 -3.48 -16.92
N TYR A 20 -7.23 -2.87 -16.42
CA TYR A 20 -6.83 -1.50 -16.74
C TYR A 20 -5.47 -1.42 -17.41
N THR A 21 -4.61 -2.41 -17.19
CA THR A 21 -3.24 -2.38 -17.71
C THR A 21 -2.70 -3.78 -18.02
N LYS A 22 -1.62 -3.82 -18.82
CA LYS A 22 -0.85 -5.04 -19.01
C LYS A 22 -0.06 -5.34 -17.74
N VAL A 23 -0.28 -6.51 -17.17
CA VAL A 23 0.37 -6.96 -15.93
C VAL A 23 1.41 -8.02 -16.26
N ASN A 24 2.64 -7.82 -15.76
CA ASN A 24 3.68 -8.82 -15.68
C ASN A 24 3.80 -9.32 -14.23
N ILE A 25 3.89 -10.62 -14.02
CA ILE A 25 4.20 -11.21 -12.73
C ILE A 25 5.71 -11.26 -12.60
N ALA A 26 6.27 -10.29 -11.86
CA ALA A 26 7.72 -10.17 -11.69
C ALA A 26 8.32 -11.30 -10.83
N ALA A 27 7.55 -11.79 -9.87
CA ALA A 27 7.88 -12.95 -9.05
C ALA A 27 6.61 -13.56 -8.46
N SER A 28 6.65 -14.84 -8.14
CA SER A 28 5.57 -15.57 -7.48
C SER A 28 6.14 -16.65 -6.57
N SER A 29 5.48 -16.88 -5.44
CA SER A 29 5.68 -18.06 -4.60
C SER A 29 4.45 -18.98 -4.58
N GLU A 30 3.61 -18.91 -5.62
CA GLU A 30 2.38 -19.71 -5.73
C GLU A 30 2.65 -21.22 -5.81
N GLU A 31 3.68 -21.64 -6.53
CA GLU A 31 4.06 -23.07 -6.65
C GLU A 31 4.44 -23.66 -5.30
N GLU A 32 5.00 -22.84 -4.40
CA GLU A 32 5.35 -23.21 -3.02
C GLU A 32 4.24 -22.82 -2.02
N GLN A 33 3.01 -22.67 -2.51
CA GLN A 33 1.82 -22.37 -1.70
C GLN A 33 1.99 -21.13 -0.81
N PHE A 34 2.74 -20.13 -1.30
CA PHE A 34 3.01 -18.87 -0.59
C PHE A 34 3.65 -19.07 0.79
N THR A 35 4.62 -19.97 0.91
CA THR A 35 5.35 -20.23 2.16
C THR A 35 6.47 -19.23 2.43
N PHE A 36 6.83 -18.39 1.45
CA PHE A 36 7.83 -17.33 1.58
C PHE A 36 7.47 -16.14 0.70
N PHE A 37 8.01 -14.96 1.03
CA PHE A 37 7.93 -13.78 0.16
C PHE A 37 9.05 -13.87 -0.88
N PRO A 38 8.75 -13.70 -2.20
CA PRO A 38 9.77 -13.80 -3.24
C PRO A 38 10.91 -12.79 -3.04
N ASP A 39 12.16 -13.28 -3.10
CA ASP A 39 13.37 -12.47 -2.96
C ASP A 39 13.43 -11.38 -4.04
N GLN A 40 13.65 -10.13 -3.62
CA GLN A 40 13.66 -8.97 -4.51
C GLN A 40 14.74 -9.05 -5.59
N ASP A 41 15.88 -9.66 -5.29
CA ASP A 41 16.98 -9.81 -6.25
C ASP A 41 16.62 -10.78 -7.41
N LYS A 42 15.53 -11.53 -7.26
CA LYS A 42 15.02 -12.47 -8.27
C LYS A 42 13.79 -11.94 -9.03
N TRP A 43 13.37 -10.71 -8.78
CA TRP A 43 12.23 -10.15 -9.50
C TRP A 43 12.58 -9.88 -10.95
N ASN A 44 11.83 -10.48 -11.87
CA ASN A 44 11.94 -10.24 -13.31
C ASN A 44 11.10 -9.02 -13.71
N LEU A 45 11.66 -7.84 -13.42
CA LEU A 45 11.02 -6.56 -13.73
C LEU A 45 11.05 -6.28 -15.23
N SER A 46 9.91 -5.79 -15.74
CA SER A 46 9.81 -5.38 -17.15
C SER A 46 10.62 -4.11 -17.40
N HIS A 47 11.36 -4.05 -18.49
CA HIS A 47 12.23 -2.92 -18.84
C HIS A 47 11.49 -1.56 -18.87
N ASN A 48 10.22 -1.55 -19.27
CA ASN A 48 9.38 -0.34 -19.38
C ASN A 48 8.23 -0.33 -18.37
N SER A 49 8.39 -0.93 -17.19
CA SER A 49 7.36 -0.89 -16.18
C SER A 49 7.25 0.50 -15.54
N ASN A 50 6.04 1.01 -15.41
CA ASN A 50 5.80 2.27 -14.72
C ASN A 50 5.88 2.13 -13.20
N TYR A 51 5.61 0.94 -12.66
CA TYR A 51 5.73 0.63 -11.24
C TYR A 51 5.75 -0.88 -11.00
N VAL A 52 6.26 -1.27 -9.86
CA VAL A 52 6.06 -2.60 -9.27
C VAL A 52 5.11 -2.49 -8.08
N HIS A 53 4.10 -3.35 -8.07
CA HIS A 53 3.14 -3.45 -6.96
C HIS A 53 3.47 -4.62 -6.05
N ILE A 54 3.45 -4.37 -4.74
CA ILE A 54 3.65 -5.38 -3.70
C ILE A 54 2.54 -5.34 -2.65
N THR A 55 2.31 -6.47 -2.02
CA THR A 55 1.50 -6.62 -0.81
C THR A 55 2.37 -7.24 0.26
N PRO A 56 3.13 -6.43 1.02
CA PRO A 56 4.19 -6.94 1.89
C PRO A 56 3.68 -7.70 3.10
N ASN A 57 2.42 -7.51 3.50
CA ASN A 57 1.81 -8.21 4.63
C ASN A 57 0.56 -8.98 4.19
N GLU A 58 0.75 -10.24 3.81
CA GLU A 58 -0.30 -11.17 3.40
C GLU A 58 -0.93 -11.86 4.60
N THR A 59 -2.00 -11.28 5.13
CA THR A 59 -2.61 -11.69 6.41
C THR A 59 -3.26 -13.07 6.38
N ILE A 60 -3.66 -13.59 5.22
CA ILE A 60 -4.24 -14.94 5.10
C ILE A 60 -3.14 -16.00 5.16
N GLY A 61 -2.05 -15.78 4.41
CA GLY A 61 -0.90 -16.69 4.38
C GLY A 61 0.07 -16.50 5.54
N GLY A 62 -0.01 -15.38 6.26
CA GLY A 62 0.91 -15.05 7.36
C GLY A 62 2.30 -14.62 6.87
N LEU A 63 2.43 -14.16 5.63
CA LEU A 63 3.70 -13.67 5.09
C LEU A 63 3.89 -12.19 5.35
N CYS A 64 5.13 -11.82 5.68
CA CYS A 64 5.53 -10.43 5.81
C CYS A 64 6.91 -10.20 5.16
N LEU A 65 6.99 -9.23 4.26
CA LEU A 65 8.26 -8.71 3.76
C LEU A 65 8.87 -7.82 4.85
N LYS A 66 10.06 -8.19 5.35
CA LYS A 66 10.70 -7.47 6.45
C LYS A 66 11.46 -6.23 6.01
N GLU A 67 12.01 -6.26 4.83
CA GLU A 67 12.83 -5.17 4.30
C GLU A 67 12.63 -5.06 2.79
N LEU A 68 12.43 -3.84 2.32
CA LEU A 68 12.41 -3.51 0.90
C LEU A 68 13.70 -2.79 0.54
N LYS A 69 14.45 -3.37 -0.41
CA LYS A 69 15.64 -2.74 -0.97
C LYS A 69 15.22 -1.60 -1.93
N PRO A 70 16.05 -0.55 -2.09
CA PRO A 70 15.80 0.48 -3.08
C PRO A 70 15.54 -0.11 -4.48
N SER A 71 14.58 0.47 -5.19
CA SER A 71 14.19 0.04 -6.53
C SER A 71 14.43 1.13 -7.56
N SER A 72 14.86 0.75 -8.78
CA SER A 72 15.02 1.67 -9.91
C SER A 72 13.67 2.08 -10.52
N ILE A 73 12.60 1.34 -10.25
CA ILE A 73 11.24 1.68 -10.69
C ILE A 73 10.36 2.01 -9.49
N PRO A 74 9.31 2.85 -9.68
CA PRO A 74 8.40 3.21 -8.60
C PRO A 74 7.80 1.99 -7.91
N VAL A 75 7.83 1.95 -6.58
CA VAL A 75 7.18 0.91 -5.78
C VAL A 75 5.84 1.42 -5.28
N VAL A 76 4.79 0.64 -5.53
CA VAL A 76 3.42 0.86 -5.04
C VAL A 76 3.06 -0.27 -4.09
N GLU A 77 2.60 0.07 -2.91
CA GLU A 77 2.39 -0.89 -1.83
C GLU A 77 0.96 -0.85 -1.28
N ASP A 78 0.32 -2.01 -1.21
CA ASP A 78 -0.86 -2.21 -0.36
C ASP A 78 -0.41 -2.51 1.07
N TYR A 79 -0.48 -1.49 1.93
CA TYR A 79 -0.07 -1.60 3.32
C TYR A 79 -1.26 -1.57 4.29
N SER A 80 -2.42 -2.00 3.85
CA SER A 80 -3.65 -2.01 4.65
C SER A 80 -3.49 -2.71 6.00
N SER A 81 -2.65 -3.72 6.10
CA SER A 81 -2.47 -4.50 7.33
C SER A 81 -1.16 -4.21 8.08
N GLY A 82 -0.17 -3.62 7.40
CA GLY A 82 1.13 -3.32 8.01
C GLY A 82 1.25 -1.88 8.52
N ILE A 83 0.41 -0.96 8.05
CA ILE A 83 0.52 0.45 8.45
C ILE A 83 0.44 0.62 9.97
N LEU A 84 1.37 1.41 10.54
CA LEU A 84 1.48 1.68 11.98
C LEU A 84 1.83 0.47 12.86
N SER A 85 2.20 -0.67 12.29
CA SER A 85 2.60 -1.85 13.06
C SER A 85 4.06 -1.82 13.53
N GLU A 86 4.90 -1.15 12.78
CA GLU A 86 6.34 -0.97 13.02
C GLU A 86 6.84 0.26 12.22
N PRO A 87 8.05 0.79 12.52
CA PRO A 87 8.67 1.83 11.69
C PRO A 87 8.92 1.35 10.27
N ILE A 88 8.68 2.22 9.29
CA ILE A 88 9.02 1.98 7.89
C ILE A 88 9.77 3.17 7.30
N ASP A 89 10.71 2.92 6.40
CA ASP A 89 11.33 3.97 5.60
C ASP A 89 10.47 4.28 4.38
N ILE A 90 9.62 5.30 4.49
CA ILE A 90 8.71 5.73 3.42
C ILE A 90 9.44 6.22 2.16
N SER A 91 10.75 6.53 2.23
CA SER A 91 11.51 7.01 1.07
C SER A 91 11.69 5.95 -0.02
N ASN A 92 11.61 4.67 0.34
CA ASN A 92 11.70 3.52 -0.58
C ASN A 92 10.45 3.34 -1.45
N PHE A 93 9.36 4.01 -1.11
CA PHE A 93 8.07 3.87 -1.79
C PHE A 93 7.73 5.10 -2.62
N SER A 94 7.07 4.87 -3.72
CA SER A 94 6.46 5.94 -4.53
C SER A 94 5.01 6.17 -4.14
N MET A 95 4.34 5.12 -3.68
CA MET A 95 2.99 5.18 -3.13
C MET A 95 2.77 4.06 -2.12
N ILE A 96 2.24 4.40 -0.97
CA ILE A 96 1.69 3.47 0.02
C ILE A 96 0.20 3.76 0.12
N TYR A 97 -0.64 2.74 0.04
CA TYR A 97 -2.07 2.90 0.19
C TYR A 97 -2.67 1.77 1.04
N GLY A 98 -3.88 1.98 1.49
CA GLY A 98 -4.60 0.94 2.20
C GLY A 98 -5.94 1.37 2.78
N GLY A 99 -6.62 0.42 3.37
CA GLY A 99 -7.83 0.66 4.16
C GLY A 99 -7.51 0.86 5.64
N ALA A 100 -8.30 1.71 6.29
CA ALA A 100 -8.10 2.06 7.70
C ALA A 100 -8.63 1.00 8.69
N GLN A 101 -9.39 0.01 8.22
CA GLN A 101 -10.17 -0.94 9.05
C GLN A 101 -9.35 -1.92 9.90
N LYS A 102 -8.02 -1.82 9.89
CA LYS A 102 -7.13 -2.64 10.72
C LYS A 102 -6.47 -1.76 11.80
N ASN A 103 -5.25 -1.31 11.62
CA ASN A 103 -4.52 -0.57 12.66
C ASN A 103 -4.91 0.89 12.81
N ILE A 104 -5.52 1.52 11.82
CA ILE A 104 -5.90 2.94 11.88
C ILE A 104 -7.21 3.16 12.64
N GLY A 105 -8.21 2.29 12.43
CA GLY A 105 -9.50 2.46 13.09
C GLY A 105 -10.65 1.72 12.41
N PRO A 106 -11.88 2.29 12.43
CA PRO A 106 -13.04 1.67 11.79
C PRO A 106 -12.95 1.63 10.27
N ALA A 107 -13.70 0.72 9.66
CA ALA A 107 -13.93 0.71 8.23
C ALA A 107 -14.59 2.01 7.74
N GLY A 108 -14.48 2.28 6.43
CA GLY A 108 -15.09 3.45 5.77
C GLY A 108 -14.07 4.51 5.33
N MET A 109 -12.81 4.37 5.71
CA MET A 109 -11.72 5.23 5.22
C MET A 109 -10.68 4.42 4.47
N GLY A 110 -10.06 5.05 3.46
CA GLY A 110 -8.79 4.66 2.90
C GLY A 110 -7.75 5.75 3.16
N PHE A 111 -6.49 5.40 2.95
CA PHE A 111 -5.38 6.36 2.97
C PHE A 111 -4.48 6.14 1.76
N ALA A 112 -3.79 7.19 1.35
CA ALA A 112 -2.71 7.12 0.39
C ALA A 112 -1.60 8.08 0.80
N ILE A 113 -0.36 7.60 0.82
CA ILE A 113 0.86 8.39 0.94
C ILE A 113 1.54 8.31 -0.40
N ILE A 114 1.68 9.42 -1.09
CA ILE A 114 2.13 9.44 -2.49
C ILE A 114 3.22 10.50 -2.69
N LYS A 115 4.26 10.16 -3.45
CA LYS A 115 5.28 11.14 -3.87
C LYS A 115 4.64 12.23 -4.72
N LYS A 116 4.98 13.49 -4.46
CA LYS A 116 4.38 14.65 -5.13
C LYS A 116 4.57 14.65 -6.66
N ASP A 117 5.65 14.10 -7.13
CA ASP A 117 5.97 13.98 -8.56
C ASP A 117 5.08 12.96 -9.31
N LEU A 118 4.31 12.15 -8.58
CA LEU A 118 3.30 11.25 -9.15
C LEU A 118 1.92 11.91 -9.29
N LEU A 119 1.70 13.08 -8.71
CA LEU A 119 0.47 13.85 -8.89
C LEU A 119 0.36 14.39 -10.32
N ASN A 120 -0.85 14.74 -10.73
CA ASN A 120 -1.15 15.29 -12.08
C ASN A 120 -0.80 14.35 -13.24
N LYS A 121 -0.71 13.03 -12.97
CA LYS A 121 -0.47 11.99 -13.99
C LYS A 121 -1.70 11.11 -14.23
N ALA A 122 -2.86 11.49 -13.70
CA ALA A 122 -4.10 10.78 -13.96
C ALA A 122 -4.46 10.88 -15.45
N GLN A 123 -5.03 9.82 -16.00
CA GLN A 123 -5.58 9.83 -17.37
C GLN A 123 -6.84 10.71 -17.41
N ASP A 124 -7.15 11.31 -18.55
CA ASP A 124 -8.32 12.19 -18.72
C ASP A 124 -9.64 11.50 -18.37
N ILE A 125 -9.71 10.19 -18.57
CA ILE A 125 -10.90 9.37 -18.23
C ILE A 125 -11.01 9.09 -16.72
N THR A 126 -10.00 9.43 -15.91
CA THR A 126 -10.02 9.11 -14.48
C THR A 126 -11.14 9.88 -13.78
N PRO A 127 -12.08 9.18 -13.11
CA PRO A 127 -13.12 9.86 -12.34
C PRO A 127 -12.53 10.80 -11.29
N THR A 128 -13.19 11.95 -11.05
CA THR A 128 -12.72 12.99 -10.11
C THR A 128 -12.31 12.40 -8.75
N MET A 129 -13.11 11.49 -8.20
CA MET A 129 -12.85 10.88 -6.89
C MET A 129 -11.68 9.88 -6.86
N LEU A 130 -11.17 9.45 -8.01
CA LEU A 130 -10.01 8.59 -8.15
C LEU A 130 -8.74 9.36 -8.54
N ASN A 131 -8.84 10.68 -8.70
CA ASN A 131 -7.70 11.54 -8.99
C ASN A 131 -7.11 12.07 -7.68
N TYR A 132 -5.87 11.69 -7.38
CA TYR A 132 -5.19 12.10 -6.16
C TYR A 132 -4.95 13.61 -6.05
N SER A 133 -4.84 14.32 -7.18
CA SER A 133 -4.73 15.78 -7.17
C SER A 133 -6.00 16.42 -6.61
N THR A 134 -7.18 15.89 -6.95
CA THR A 134 -8.47 16.35 -6.37
C THR A 134 -8.49 16.17 -4.85
N MET A 135 -7.98 15.05 -4.36
CA MET A 135 -7.90 14.79 -2.92
C MET A 135 -6.91 15.74 -2.23
N LEU A 136 -5.78 16.03 -2.86
CA LEU A 136 -4.80 16.98 -2.33
C LEU A 136 -5.36 18.39 -2.25
N GLU A 137 -5.97 18.89 -3.33
CA GLU A 137 -6.57 20.23 -3.41
C GLU A 137 -7.71 20.41 -2.39
N GLY A 138 -8.49 19.37 -2.15
CA GLY A 138 -9.55 19.32 -1.15
C GLY A 138 -9.08 18.99 0.27
N GLU A 139 -7.77 18.93 0.54
CA GLU A 139 -7.22 18.53 1.86
C GLU A 139 -7.84 17.23 2.39
N SER A 140 -8.01 16.25 1.51
CA SER A 140 -8.68 14.97 1.74
C SER A 140 -10.19 15.07 2.03
N MET A 141 -10.79 16.23 1.87
CA MET A 141 -12.21 16.52 2.16
C MET A 141 -12.95 17.11 0.96
N TYR A 142 -12.61 16.66 -0.26
CA TYR A 142 -13.35 17.06 -1.46
C TYR A 142 -14.87 16.84 -1.29
N ASN A 143 -15.24 15.72 -0.66
CA ASN A 143 -16.58 15.47 -0.14
C ASN A 143 -16.52 15.29 1.38
N THR A 144 -17.66 15.35 2.05
CA THR A 144 -17.78 15.08 3.48
C THR A 144 -17.20 13.71 3.82
N PRO A 145 -16.18 13.62 4.69
CA PRO A 145 -15.59 12.35 5.07
C PRO A 145 -16.50 11.56 6.00
N PRO A 146 -16.25 10.25 6.21
CA PRO A 146 -16.93 9.45 7.22
C PRO A 146 -16.49 9.92 8.62
N THR A 147 -17.18 10.94 9.15
CA THR A 147 -16.75 11.74 10.31
C THR A 147 -16.50 10.91 11.56
N PHE A 148 -17.33 9.89 11.83
CA PHE A 148 -17.11 8.99 12.98
C PHE A 148 -15.80 8.19 12.84
N ALA A 149 -15.54 7.62 11.66
CA ALA A 149 -14.31 6.88 11.41
C ALA A 149 -13.08 7.78 11.55
N TRP A 150 -13.14 9.01 11.05
CA TRP A 150 -12.09 10.03 11.22
C TRP A 150 -11.85 10.37 12.69
N TYR A 151 -12.92 10.60 13.44
CA TYR A 151 -12.82 10.89 14.88
C TYR A 151 -12.11 9.76 15.64
N VAL A 152 -12.53 8.50 15.39
CA VAL A 152 -11.91 7.34 16.06
C VAL A 152 -10.45 7.16 15.62
N ALA A 153 -10.13 7.29 14.32
CA ALA A 153 -8.74 7.24 13.84
C ALA A 153 -7.87 8.30 14.52
N GLY A 154 -8.40 9.52 14.68
CA GLY A 154 -7.71 10.58 15.43
C GLY A 154 -7.44 10.21 16.89
N LYS A 155 -8.30 9.42 17.54
CA LYS A 155 -8.05 8.88 18.89
C LYS A 155 -6.97 7.80 18.87
N VAL A 156 -7.00 6.90 17.88
CA VAL A 156 -5.96 5.86 17.71
C VAL A 156 -4.58 6.51 17.52
N PHE A 157 -4.45 7.53 16.67
CA PHE A 157 -3.19 8.24 16.49
C PHE A 157 -2.69 8.91 17.78
N LYS A 158 -3.59 9.53 18.56
CA LYS A 158 -3.23 10.13 19.86
C LYS A 158 -2.77 9.07 20.85
N TRP A 159 -3.46 7.95 20.91
CA TRP A 159 -3.08 6.82 21.75
C TRP A 159 -1.71 6.26 21.32
N LEU A 160 -1.50 5.98 20.04
CA LEU A 160 -0.24 5.49 19.52
C LEU A 160 0.93 6.42 19.89
N LYS A 161 0.75 7.74 19.71
CA LYS A 161 1.75 8.74 20.16
C LYS A 161 2.01 8.67 21.67
N SER A 162 0.99 8.44 22.48
CA SER A 162 1.12 8.41 23.94
C SER A 162 1.89 7.21 24.48
N ILE A 163 1.95 6.11 23.73
CA ILE A 163 2.69 4.89 24.10
C ILE A 163 4.14 4.87 23.56
N GLY A 164 4.56 5.88 22.81
CA GLY A 164 5.90 5.98 22.24
C GLY A 164 5.98 5.83 20.73
N GLY A 165 4.84 5.89 20.01
CA GLY A 165 4.78 5.86 18.55
C GLY A 165 4.90 4.46 17.94
N VAL A 166 5.29 4.43 16.67
CA VAL A 166 5.43 3.17 15.91
C VAL A 166 6.62 2.35 16.36
N GLU A 167 7.64 2.96 16.94
CA GLU A 167 8.79 2.28 17.54
C GLU A 167 8.33 1.38 18.69
N ALA A 168 7.60 1.96 19.66
CA ALA A 168 7.06 1.19 20.78
C ALA A 168 6.05 0.13 20.33
N MET A 169 5.26 0.44 19.30
CA MET A 169 4.32 -0.53 18.73
C MET A 169 5.05 -1.70 18.06
N GLY A 170 6.14 -1.45 17.35
CA GLY A 170 6.97 -2.48 16.76
C GLY A 170 7.53 -3.46 17.80
N GLU A 171 8.00 -2.94 18.92
CA GLU A 171 8.47 -3.77 20.04
C GLU A 171 7.35 -4.61 20.68
N ILE A 172 6.15 -4.06 20.81
CA ILE A 172 4.97 -4.79 21.31
C ILE A 172 4.57 -5.92 20.35
N ASN A 173 4.58 -5.66 19.04
CA ASN A 173 4.21 -6.62 18.01
C ASN A 173 5.23 -7.74 17.82
#